data_ea2542d0b8168d33e16f524637bb0dcf
#
_entry.id   ea2542d0b8168d33e16f524637bb0dcf
#
_cell.length_a   1.000
_cell.length_b   1.000
_cell.length_c   1.000
_cell.angle_alpha   90.00
_cell.angle_beta   90.00
_cell.angle_gamma   90.00
#
_symmetry.space_group_name_H-M   'P 1'
#
loop_
_entity.id
_entity.type
_entity.pdbx_description
1 polymer ?
#
loop_
_entity_poly.entity_id
_entity_poly.type
_entity_poly.pdbx_seq_one_letter_code
_entity_poly.pdbx_strand_id
1 'polypeptide(L)'
;MICTNPDLVVDRGEKREFCAGSIAKVFEEIGGKVNYFGKPYPLVYNQAADVKGKKVLCIGDNLNTDIRGANLQNFSSLLILNGIHKNEADYSYEKLFEKYNVSVNYVQTILKW
;
A
#
# COMPACT_ATOMS: atom_id res chain seq x y z
N MET A 1 19.45 7.24 4.04
CA MET A 1 18.26 8.08 3.67
C MET A 1 17.10 7.71 4.56
N ILE A 2 16.24 8.67 4.92
CA ILE A 2 14.93 8.41 5.55
C ILE A 2 13.86 8.58 4.47
N CYS A 3 12.99 7.58 4.32
CA CYS A 3 11.86 7.60 3.40
C CYS A 3 10.55 7.46 4.19
N THR A 4 9.74 8.51 4.22
CA THR A 4 8.47 8.55 4.95
C THR A 4 7.25 8.23 4.07
N ASN A 5 7.44 8.13 2.75
CA ASN A 5 6.44 7.68 1.79
C ASN A 5 7.04 6.62 0.87
N PRO A 6 6.89 5.32 1.17
CA PRO A 6 7.43 4.24 0.36
C PRO A 6 6.67 3.97 -0.95
N ASP A 7 5.55 4.65 -1.23
CA ASP A 7 4.85 4.50 -2.50
C ASP A 7 5.79 4.85 -3.66
N LEU A 8 5.78 4.01 -4.69
CA LEU A 8 6.62 4.21 -5.87
C LEU A 8 6.03 5.24 -6.81
N VAL A 9 4.71 5.23 -6.97
CA VAL A 9 3.97 6.08 -7.90
C VAL A 9 2.67 6.56 -7.29
N VAL A 10 2.14 7.66 -7.81
CA VAL A 10 0.82 8.20 -7.50
C VAL A 10 0.13 8.66 -8.78
N ASP A 11 -1.18 8.50 -8.86
CA ASP A 11 -1.99 9.06 -9.94
C ASP A 11 -2.52 10.45 -9.52
N ARG A 12 -2.17 11.49 -10.29
CA ARG A 12 -2.71 12.86 -10.16
C ARG A 12 -3.56 13.18 -11.38
N GLY A 13 -4.85 12.94 -11.25
CA GLY A 13 -5.75 12.99 -12.39
C GLY A 13 -5.38 11.93 -13.43
N GLU A 14 -5.02 12.36 -14.64
CA GLU A 14 -4.61 11.45 -15.73
C GLU A 14 -3.11 11.15 -15.77
N LYS A 15 -2.30 11.82 -14.93
CA LYS A 15 -0.84 11.68 -14.92
C LYS A 15 -0.39 10.78 -13.78
N ARG A 16 0.49 9.84 -14.11
CA ARG A 16 1.22 9.03 -13.11
C ARG A 16 2.57 9.68 -12.83
N GLU A 17 2.86 9.92 -11.57
CA GLU A 17 4.08 10.58 -11.09
C GLU A 17 4.84 9.66 -10.12
N PHE A 18 6.18 9.81 -10.09
CA PHE A 18 7.00 9.10 -9.13
C PHE A 18 6.91 9.72 -7.72
N CYS A 19 6.87 8.86 -6.72
CA CYS A 19 6.89 9.24 -5.31
C CYS A 19 8.29 9.07 -4.69
N ALA A 20 8.42 9.45 -3.43
CA ALA A 20 9.67 9.36 -2.68
C ALA A 20 10.22 7.93 -2.61
N GLY A 21 9.35 6.92 -2.59
CA GLY A 21 9.74 5.50 -2.63
C GLY A 21 10.52 5.13 -3.88
N SER A 22 10.24 5.73 -5.03
CA SER A 22 11.03 5.49 -6.26
C SER A 22 12.46 6.03 -6.12
N ILE A 23 12.64 7.20 -5.51
CA ILE A 23 13.96 7.77 -5.23
C ILE A 23 14.72 6.90 -4.21
N ALA A 24 14.02 6.46 -3.16
CA ALA A 24 14.60 5.59 -2.15
C ALA A 24 15.10 4.27 -2.77
N LYS A 25 14.31 3.67 -3.67
CA LYS A 25 14.68 2.44 -4.38
C LYS A 25 15.95 2.62 -5.24
N VAL A 26 16.03 3.70 -6.02
CA VAL A 26 17.23 4.01 -6.80
C VAL A 26 18.44 4.21 -5.88
N PHE A 27 18.26 4.85 -4.71
CA PHE A 27 19.34 5.02 -3.75
C PHE A 27 19.85 3.68 -3.18
N GLU A 28 18.95 2.71 -2.95
CA GLU A 28 19.34 1.34 -2.55
C GLU A 28 20.08 0.61 -3.68
N GLU A 29 19.65 0.74 -4.93
CA GLU A 29 20.26 0.11 -6.10
C GLU A 29 21.72 0.56 -6.31
N ILE A 30 22.08 1.79 -5.90
CA ILE A 30 23.47 2.29 -5.93
C ILE A 30 24.23 2.05 -4.62
N GLY A 31 23.71 1.17 -3.73
CA GLY A 31 24.38 0.77 -2.49
C GLY A 31 24.04 1.62 -1.26
N GLY A 32 23.09 2.54 -1.34
CA GLY A 32 22.65 3.35 -0.22
C GLY A 32 21.78 2.57 0.77
N LYS A 33 21.74 3.04 2.03
CA LYS A 33 20.85 2.48 3.06
C LYS A 33 19.65 3.40 3.28
N VAL A 34 18.44 2.83 3.26
CA VAL A 34 17.17 3.54 3.48
C VAL A 34 16.47 3.03 4.74
N ASN A 35 16.01 3.95 5.58
CA ASN A 35 15.10 3.68 6.68
C ASN A 35 13.69 4.10 6.24
N TYR A 36 12.77 3.15 6.15
CA TYR A 36 11.39 3.39 5.73
C TYR A 36 10.47 3.55 6.93
N PHE A 37 9.60 4.58 6.90
CA PHE A 37 8.66 4.91 7.98
C PHE A 37 7.19 4.92 7.53
N GLY A 38 6.89 4.86 6.25
CA GLY A 38 5.54 4.81 5.71
C GLY A 38 4.96 3.39 5.66
N LYS A 39 3.76 3.23 5.10
CA LYS A 39 3.17 1.92 4.77
C LYS A 39 4.08 1.18 3.77
N PRO A 40 4.27 -0.12 3.85
CA PRO A 40 3.62 -1.12 4.74
C PRO A 40 4.35 -1.36 6.09
N TYR A 41 5.30 -0.53 6.46
CA TYR A 41 6.18 -0.75 7.61
C TYR A 41 5.44 -0.55 8.96
N PRO A 42 5.74 -1.37 9.99
CA PRO A 42 4.93 -1.43 11.21
C PRO A 42 4.93 -0.14 12.03
N LEU A 43 5.97 0.68 11.91
CA LEU A 43 6.13 1.87 12.74
C LEU A 43 4.98 2.88 12.55
N VAL A 44 4.49 3.04 11.32
CA VAL A 44 3.36 3.94 11.04
C VAL A 44 2.08 3.50 11.74
N TYR A 45 1.82 2.20 11.81
CA TYR A 45 0.62 1.64 12.47
C TYR A 45 0.71 1.77 13.99
N ASN A 46 1.89 1.54 14.57
CA ASN A 46 2.12 1.67 16.00
C ASN A 46 1.97 3.12 16.51
N GLN A 47 2.21 4.10 15.64
CA GLN A 47 2.14 5.52 15.99
C GLN A 47 0.80 6.17 15.62
N ALA A 48 0.06 5.61 14.66
CA ALA A 48 -1.17 6.22 14.17
C ALA A 48 -2.30 6.19 15.21
N ALA A 49 -2.43 5.12 15.97
CA ALA A 49 -3.44 4.97 17.02
C ALA A 49 -3.08 3.82 17.98
N ASP A 50 -3.65 3.85 19.20
CA ASP A 50 -3.67 2.65 20.05
C ASP A 50 -4.67 1.64 19.49
N VAL A 51 -4.14 0.65 18.78
CA VAL A 51 -4.93 -0.41 18.11
C VAL A 51 -4.96 -1.71 18.88
N LYS A 52 -4.31 -1.77 20.07
CA LYS A 52 -4.23 -2.98 20.89
C LYS A 52 -5.63 -3.48 21.27
N GLY A 53 -5.94 -4.72 20.92
CA GLY A 53 -7.23 -5.35 21.19
C GLY A 53 -8.41 -4.81 20.38
N LYS A 54 -8.18 -3.94 19.40
CA LYS A 54 -9.23 -3.39 18.52
C LYS A 54 -9.29 -4.15 17.19
N LYS A 55 -10.49 -4.16 16.61
CA LYS A 55 -10.68 -4.57 15.22
C LYS A 55 -10.32 -3.39 14.32
N VAL A 56 -9.31 -3.55 13.48
CA VAL A 56 -8.80 -2.50 12.58
C VAL A 56 -9.14 -2.89 11.14
N LEU A 57 -9.66 -1.93 10.38
CA LEU A 57 -9.86 -2.02 8.94
C LEU A 57 -8.94 -0.99 8.27
N CYS A 58 -7.99 -1.47 7.46
CA CYS A 58 -7.18 -0.63 6.59
C CYS A 58 -7.88 -0.47 5.25
N ILE A 59 -8.02 0.76 4.79
CA ILE A 59 -8.69 1.10 3.53
C ILE A 59 -7.66 1.75 2.61
N GLY A 60 -7.52 1.26 1.39
CA GLY A 60 -6.60 1.84 0.43
C GLY A 60 -6.70 1.22 -0.96
N ASP A 61 -5.96 1.77 -1.90
CA ASP A 61 -5.98 1.38 -3.30
C ASP A 61 -4.67 0.73 -3.77
N ASN A 62 -3.65 0.71 -2.92
CA ASN A 62 -2.34 0.19 -3.26
C ASN A 62 -2.06 -1.16 -2.58
N LEU A 63 -1.96 -2.21 -3.39
CA LEU A 63 -1.69 -3.59 -2.93
C LEU A 63 -0.32 -3.71 -2.24
N ASN A 64 0.68 -2.93 -2.67
CA ASN A 64 2.03 -3.00 -2.11
C ASN A 64 2.19 -2.28 -0.76
N THR A 65 1.39 -1.28 -0.48
CA THR A 65 1.52 -0.46 0.72
C THR A 65 0.32 -0.60 1.65
N ASP A 66 -0.88 -0.30 1.20
CA ASP A 66 -2.08 -0.33 2.05
C ASP A 66 -2.45 -1.75 2.44
N ILE A 67 -2.62 -2.62 1.44
CA ILE A 67 -3.09 -4.00 1.67
C ILE A 67 -1.98 -4.85 2.29
N ARG A 68 -0.76 -4.76 1.75
CA ARG A 68 0.39 -5.45 2.35
C ARG A 68 0.63 -5.01 3.80
N GLY A 69 0.47 -3.72 4.08
CA GLY A 69 0.59 -3.20 5.43
C GLY A 69 -0.47 -3.77 6.38
N ALA A 70 -1.73 -3.86 5.95
CA ALA A 70 -2.78 -4.52 6.71
C ALA A 70 -2.43 -5.98 6.98
N ASN A 71 -1.98 -6.73 5.96
CA ASN A 71 -1.58 -8.13 6.12
C ASN A 71 -0.44 -8.32 7.12
N LEU A 72 0.60 -7.48 7.05
CA LEU A 72 1.75 -7.55 7.96
C LEU A 72 1.38 -7.26 9.43
N GLN A 73 0.32 -6.49 9.66
CA GLN A 73 -0.19 -6.19 11.00
C GLN A 73 -1.32 -7.13 11.44
N ASN A 74 -1.74 -8.10 10.61
CA ASN A 74 -2.91 -8.95 10.82
C ASN A 74 -4.21 -8.14 10.98
N PHE A 75 -4.34 -7.02 10.26
CA PHE A 75 -5.54 -6.21 10.18
C PHE A 75 -6.40 -6.62 9.00
N SER A 76 -7.72 -6.33 9.08
CA SER A 76 -8.61 -6.47 7.93
C SER A 76 -8.29 -5.39 6.89
N SER A 77 -8.53 -5.71 5.61
CA SER A 77 -8.26 -4.82 4.49
C SER A 77 -9.47 -4.64 3.59
N LEU A 78 -9.67 -3.41 3.10
CA LEU A 78 -10.60 -3.04 2.05
C LEU A 78 -9.83 -2.41 0.89
N LEU A 79 -9.81 -3.10 -0.25
CA LEU A 79 -9.20 -2.59 -1.47
C LEU A 79 -10.18 -1.72 -2.25
N ILE A 80 -9.75 -0.54 -2.65
CA ILE A 80 -10.47 0.36 -3.56
C ILE A 80 -9.91 0.18 -4.97
N LEU A 81 -10.75 -0.32 -5.88
CA LEU A 81 -10.33 -0.71 -7.23
C LEU A 81 -10.05 0.47 -8.16
N ASN A 82 -10.80 1.57 -8.01
CA ASN A 82 -10.62 2.75 -8.85
C ASN A 82 -9.46 3.62 -8.37
N GLY A 83 -8.30 3.00 -8.16
CA GLY A 83 -7.06 3.63 -7.72
C GLY A 83 -5.87 3.20 -8.55
N ILE A 84 -4.73 2.99 -7.92
CA ILE A 84 -3.43 2.76 -8.58
C ILE A 84 -3.43 1.51 -9.48
N HIS A 85 -4.28 0.51 -9.18
CA HIS A 85 -4.40 -0.75 -9.94
C HIS A 85 -5.59 -0.79 -10.89
N LYS A 86 -6.27 0.34 -11.16
CA LYS A 86 -7.47 0.39 -12.02
C LYS A 86 -7.29 -0.23 -13.42
N ASN A 87 -6.08 -0.13 -13.99
CA ASN A 87 -5.76 -0.67 -15.30
C ASN A 87 -5.26 -2.14 -15.25
N GLU A 88 -5.13 -2.73 -14.07
CA GLU A 88 -4.75 -4.12 -13.87
C GLU A 88 -5.97 -5.02 -13.61
N ALA A 89 -7.17 -4.45 -13.51
CA ALA A 89 -8.42 -5.14 -13.17
C ALA A 89 -8.98 -6.06 -14.28
N ASP A 90 -8.34 -6.12 -15.44
CA ASP A 90 -8.67 -7.09 -16.52
C ASP A 90 -8.29 -8.54 -16.15
N TYR A 91 -7.59 -8.72 -15.05
CA TYR A 91 -7.30 -10.03 -14.46
C TYR A 91 -8.34 -10.39 -13.40
N SER A 92 -8.58 -11.69 -13.20
CA SER A 92 -9.32 -12.10 -12.00
C SER A 92 -8.63 -11.55 -10.75
N TYR A 93 -9.41 -11.09 -9.76
CA TYR A 93 -8.85 -10.52 -8.54
C TYR A 93 -7.92 -11.49 -7.83
N GLU A 94 -8.20 -12.80 -7.90
CA GLU A 94 -7.35 -13.85 -7.33
C GLU A 94 -5.94 -13.79 -7.91
N LYS A 95 -5.80 -13.72 -9.25
CA LYS A 95 -4.50 -13.61 -9.92
C LYS A 95 -3.77 -12.32 -9.57
N LEU A 96 -4.52 -11.22 -9.42
CA LEU A 96 -3.95 -9.94 -9.00
C LEU A 96 -3.39 -10.04 -7.57
N PHE A 97 -4.14 -10.63 -6.64
CA PHE A 97 -3.69 -10.79 -5.26
C PHE A 97 -2.51 -11.75 -5.14
N GLU A 98 -2.50 -12.83 -5.92
CA GLU A 98 -1.36 -13.75 -6.04
C GLU A 98 -0.11 -13.03 -6.57
N LYS A 99 -0.24 -12.25 -7.65
CA LYS A 99 0.85 -11.45 -8.22
C LYS A 99 1.53 -10.54 -7.18
N TYR A 100 0.74 -9.93 -6.32
CA TYR A 100 1.23 -9.03 -5.26
C TYR A 100 1.52 -9.74 -3.93
N ASN A 101 1.26 -11.04 -3.85
CA ASN A 101 1.40 -11.86 -2.63
C ASN A 101 0.73 -11.21 -1.41
N VAL A 102 -0.56 -10.92 -1.54
CA VAL A 102 -1.40 -10.32 -0.50
C VAL A 102 -2.75 -11.00 -0.40
N SER A 103 -3.40 -10.88 0.76
CA SER A 103 -4.79 -11.26 0.97
C SER A 103 -5.67 -10.02 1.17
N VAL A 104 -6.86 -10.03 0.59
CA VAL A 104 -7.81 -8.93 0.65
C VAL A 104 -9.12 -9.42 1.27
N ASN A 105 -9.61 -8.76 2.33
CA ASN A 105 -10.84 -9.17 2.99
C ASN A 105 -12.09 -8.62 2.27
N TYR A 106 -12.01 -7.36 1.81
CA TYR A 106 -13.12 -6.68 1.18
C TYR A 106 -12.65 -5.88 -0.04
N VAL A 107 -13.54 -5.74 -1.01
CA VAL A 107 -13.27 -5.00 -2.26
C VAL A 107 -14.43 -4.04 -2.53
N GLN A 108 -14.12 -2.81 -2.92
CA GLN A 108 -15.08 -1.81 -3.38
C GLN A 108 -14.55 -1.12 -4.64
N THR A 109 -15.42 -0.77 -5.58
CA THR A 109 -14.99 -0.04 -6.79
C THR A 109 -14.55 1.38 -6.44
N ILE A 110 -15.35 2.07 -5.65
CA ILE A 110 -15.08 3.41 -5.12
C ILE A 110 -15.43 3.45 -3.64
N LEU A 111 -14.75 4.28 -2.87
CA LEU A 111 -15.06 4.43 -1.44
C LEU A 111 -16.44 5.07 -1.28
N LYS A 112 -17.33 4.36 -0.59
CA LYS A 112 -18.65 4.84 -0.18
C LYS A 112 -18.85 4.50 1.28
N TRP A 113 -19.31 5.46 2.03
CA TRP A 113 -19.68 5.33 3.46
C TRP A 113 -21.13 4.97 3.63
#